data_82bb6c6861b101900fbf788ef941e87e
#
_entry.id   82bb6c6861b101900fbf788ef941e87e
#
_cell.length_a   1.000
_cell.length_b   1.000
_cell.length_c   1.000
_cell.angle_alpha   90.00
_cell.angle_beta   90.00
_cell.angle_gamma   90.00
#
_symmetry.space_group_name_H-M   'P 1'
#
loop_
_entity.id
_entity.type
_entity.pdbx_description
1 polymer ?
#
loop_
_entity_poly.entity_id
_entity_poly.type
_entity_poly.pdbx_seq_one_letter_code
_entity_poly.pdbx_strand_id
1 'polypeptide(L)'
;MTGECLLRYQNDGHVVGRGSNLDYVVFDLEWNQPLYAGMQKRHPVYLEGEIIEIGAVKFSSDGEMIDTLKIFIAPKYYKKMNWNVARLTGISETDIRGGLPFLTAVDRFMDWSGKETIFLTWSNNDLRLM
;
A
#
# COMPACT_ATOMS: atom_id res chain seq x y z
N MET A 1 17.80 -11.38 -7.61
CA MET A 1 16.60 -11.58 -6.79
C MET A 1 15.39 -11.48 -7.69
N THR A 2 14.84 -12.61 -8.04
CA THR A 2 13.63 -12.70 -8.83
C THR A 2 12.47 -12.94 -7.86
N GLY A 3 11.81 -11.87 -7.45
CA GLY A 3 10.59 -11.93 -6.66
C GLY A 3 9.44 -11.35 -7.45
N GLU A 4 9.07 -12.02 -8.53
CA GLU A 4 7.83 -11.69 -9.23
C GLU A 4 6.66 -12.33 -8.48
N CYS A 5 5.91 -11.53 -7.76
CA CYS A 5 4.59 -11.95 -7.28
C CYS A 5 3.53 -11.30 -8.15
N LEU A 6 3.03 -12.04 -9.12
CA LEU A 6 1.94 -11.64 -10.00
C LEU A 6 0.64 -12.04 -9.33
N LEU A 7 -0.06 -11.10 -8.68
CA LEU A 7 -1.42 -11.32 -8.23
C LEU A 7 -2.41 -10.76 -9.23
N ARG A 8 -3.17 -11.67 -9.83
CA ARG A 8 -4.38 -11.31 -10.57
C ARG A 8 -5.52 -11.23 -9.55
N TYR A 9 -5.98 -10.04 -9.26
CA TYR A 9 -7.24 -9.86 -8.58
C TYR A 9 -8.32 -9.65 -9.63
N GLN A 10 -9.19 -10.64 -9.78
CA GLN A 10 -10.40 -10.54 -10.61
C GLN A 10 -11.61 -10.50 -9.67
N ASN A 11 -12.36 -9.42 -9.74
CA ASN A 11 -13.53 -9.23 -8.88
C ASN A 11 -14.75 -10.06 -9.30
N ASP A 12 -14.78 -10.67 -10.49
CA ASP A 12 -16.04 -11.25 -11.06
C ASP A 12 -15.88 -12.62 -11.72
N GLY A 13 -14.81 -13.35 -11.47
CA GLY A 13 -14.69 -14.75 -11.98
C GLY A 13 -14.58 -14.88 -13.51
N HIS A 14 -14.42 -13.81 -14.26
CA HIS A 14 -14.24 -13.88 -15.70
C HIS A 14 -12.78 -14.04 -16.08
N VAL A 15 -12.49 -15.10 -16.84
CA VAL A 15 -11.21 -15.27 -17.53
C VAL A 15 -11.16 -14.23 -18.65
N VAL A 16 -10.30 -13.23 -18.48
CA VAL A 16 -10.10 -12.22 -19.50
C VAL A 16 -9.33 -12.85 -20.65
N GLY A 17 -10.00 -12.97 -21.79
CA GLY A 17 -9.38 -13.42 -23.03
C GLY A 17 -8.30 -12.46 -23.51
N ARG A 18 -7.38 -12.96 -24.35
CA ARG A 18 -6.33 -12.16 -25.02
C ARG A 18 -6.97 -10.96 -25.73
N GLY A 19 -6.69 -9.75 -25.25
CA GLY A 19 -7.16 -8.50 -25.85
C GLY A 19 -7.78 -7.48 -24.89
N SER A 20 -7.87 -7.75 -23.59
CA SER A 20 -8.29 -6.74 -22.63
C SER A 20 -7.14 -5.77 -22.32
N ASN A 21 -7.41 -4.48 -22.48
CA ASN A 21 -6.51 -3.40 -22.08
C ASN A 21 -6.52 -3.27 -20.56
N LEU A 22 -5.77 -4.13 -19.86
CA LEU A 22 -5.60 -4.06 -18.41
C LEU A 22 -4.52 -3.03 -18.09
N ASP A 23 -4.80 -2.17 -17.15
CA ASP A 23 -3.80 -1.30 -16.56
C ASP A 23 -2.96 -2.06 -15.52
N TYR A 24 -1.75 -1.62 -15.30
CA TYR A 24 -0.86 -2.13 -14.28
C TYR A 24 -0.70 -1.08 -13.19
N VAL A 25 -0.87 -1.46 -11.95
CA VAL A 25 -0.58 -0.61 -10.79
C VAL A 25 0.57 -1.23 -10.01
N VAL A 26 1.71 -0.55 -10.02
CA VAL A 26 2.86 -0.88 -9.18
C VAL A 26 2.73 -0.07 -7.91
N PHE A 27 2.70 -0.72 -6.76
CA PHE A 27 2.55 -0.03 -5.48
C PHE A 27 3.55 -0.52 -4.43
N ASP A 28 3.77 0.32 -3.46
CA ASP A 28 4.60 0.06 -2.29
C ASP A 28 3.95 0.66 -1.04
N LEU A 29 4.17 0.04 0.09
CA LEU A 29 3.62 0.43 1.38
C LEU A 29 4.73 0.78 2.35
N GLU A 30 4.58 1.91 3.04
CA GLU A 30 5.47 2.28 4.13
C GLU A 30 4.79 2.04 5.48
N TRP A 31 5.59 1.63 6.45
CA TRP A 31 5.12 1.17 7.75
C TRP A 31 5.74 1.96 8.88
N ASN A 32 4.90 2.44 9.81
CA ASN A 32 5.41 2.88 11.09
C ASN A 32 5.47 1.72 12.07
N GLN A 33 6.42 1.78 12.97
CA GLN A 33 6.68 0.78 14.00
C GLN A 33 6.57 1.41 15.40
N PRO A 34 6.36 0.60 16.45
CA PRO A 34 6.47 1.11 17.81
C PRO A 34 7.86 1.69 18.07
N LEU A 35 7.96 2.68 18.96
CA LEU A 35 9.22 3.33 19.31
C LEU A 35 10.21 2.36 19.97
N TYR A 36 9.68 1.41 20.75
CA TYR A 36 10.46 0.35 21.41
C TYR A 36 9.54 -0.87 21.64
N ALA A 37 10.16 -2.04 21.85
CA ALA A 37 9.45 -3.31 21.95
C ALA A 37 8.35 -3.34 23.03
N GLY A 38 8.50 -2.60 24.13
CA GLY A 38 7.49 -2.50 25.19
C GLY A 38 6.20 -1.79 24.78
N MET A 39 6.24 -0.98 23.72
CA MET A 39 5.05 -0.32 23.17
C MET A 39 4.27 -1.18 22.17
N GLN A 40 4.79 -2.35 21.83
CA GLN A 40 4.16 -3.20 20.83
C GLN A 40 2.80 -3.70 21.32
N LYS A 41 1.77 -3.44 20.52
CA LYS A 41 0.42 -3.91 20.81
C LYS A 41 0.34 -5.43 20.60
N ARG A 42 -0.04 -6.15 21.65
CA ARG A 42 -0.10 -7.62 21.66
C ARG A 42 -1.51 -8.18 21.80
N HIS A 43 -2.47 -7.36 22.26
CA HIS A 43 -3.84 -7.78 22.52
C HIS A 43 -4.84 -6.74 22.00
N PRO A 44 -5.99 -7.15 21.47
CA PRO A 44 -6.38 -8.53 21.13
C PRO A 44 -5.63 -9.09 19.91
N VAL A 45 -4.89 -8.26 19.17
CA VAL A 45 -4.13 -8.62 17.98
C VAL A 45 -2.69 -8.16 18.13
N TYR A 46 -1.77 -9.01 17.74
CA TYR A 46 -0.35 -8.66 17.63
C TYR A 46 -0.15 -7.75 16.42
N LEU A 47 0.37 -6.55 16.64
CA LEU A 47 0.55 -5.54 15.62
C LEU A 47 2.04 -5.15 15.51
N GLU A 48 2.71 -5.62 14.49
CA GLU A 48 4.14 -5.31 14.25
C GLU A 48 4.35 -3.87 13.81
N GLY A 49 3.43 -3.33 13.02
CA GLY A 49 3.45 -1.98 12.51
C GLY A 49 2.11 -1.58 11.93
N GLU A 50 1.99 -0.34 11.51
CA GLU A 50 0.83 0.18 10.81
C GLU A 50 1.25 0.84 9.50
N ILE A 51 0.47 0.63 8.45
CA ILE A 51 0.69 1.29 7.15
C ILE A 51 0.47 2.80 7.32
N ILE A 52 1.42 3.59 6.86
CA ILE A 52 1.40 5.05 6.93
C ILE A 52 1.47 5.74 5.57
N GLU A 53 1.81 5.02 4.51
CA GLU A 53 1.79 5.54 3.14
C GLU A 53 1.48 4.43 2.15
N ILE A 54 0.67 4.77 1.16
CA ILE A 54 0.51 4.01 -0.09
C ILE A 54 1.13 4.86 -1.20
N GLY A 55 2.18 4.37 -1.83
CA GLY A 55 2.76 4.95 -3.04
C GLY A 55 2.46 4.06 -4.23
N ALA A 56 2.00 4.62 -5.35
CA ALA A 56 1.66 3.83 -6.52
C ALA A 56 1.90 4.58 -7.82
N VAL A 57 2.18 3.80 -8.86
CA VAL A 57 2.27 4.28 -10.25
C VAL A 57 1.38 3.40 -11.12
N LYS A 58 0.59 4.03 -11.96
CA LYS A 58 -0.28 3.34 -12.91
C LYS A 58 0.33 3.39 -14.31
N PHE A 59 0.37 2.25 -14.96
CA PHE A 59 0.80 2.09 -16.34
C PHE A 59 -0.33 1.54 -17.20
N SER A 60 -0.38 1.98 -18.46
CA SER A 60 -1.25 1.37 -19.47
C SER A 60 -0.78 -0.04 -19.84
N SER A 61 -1.63 -0.77 -20.55
CA SER A 61 -1.27 -2.07 -21.13
C SER A 61 -0.03 -2.02 -22.05
N ASP A 62 0.27 -0.87 -22.62
CA ASP A 62 1.43 -0.62 -23.47
C ASP A 62 2.68 -0.24 -22.67
N GLY A 63 2.59 -0.14 -21.35
CA GLY A 63 3.70 0.19 -20.47
C GLY A 63 3.98 1.68 -20.31
N GLU A 64 3.09 2.55 -20.77
CA GLU A 64 3.21 3.99 -20.56
C GLU A 64 2.68 4.39 -19.18
N MET A 65 3.40 5.26 -18.49
CA MET A 65 2.95 5.80 -17.20
C MET A 65 1.75 6.72 -17.43
N ILE A 66 0.61 6.37 -16.78
CA ILE A 66 -0.63 7.12 -16.87
C ILE A 66 -0.74 8.14 -15.72
N ASP A 67 -0.47 7.72 -14.49
CA ASP A 67 -0.70 8.51 -13.29
C ASP A 67 0.12 8.00 -12.11
N THR A 68 0.22 8.83 -11.07
CA THR A 68 0.86 8.48 -9.79
C THR A 68 -0.06 8.81 -8.63
N LEU A 69 0.06 8.04 -7.56
CA LEU A 69 -0.70 8.26 -6.34
C LEU A 69 0.21 8.18 -5.13
N LYS A 70 0.02 9.10 -4.19
CA LYS A 70 0.60 9.03 -2.85
C LYS A 70 -0.48 9.38 -1.83
N ILE A 71 -0.70 8.50 -0.87
CA ILE A 71 -1.67 8.68 0.20
C ILE A 71 -0.98 8.45 1.53
N PHE A 72 -0.97 9.47 2.40
CA PHE A 72 -0.59 9.29 3.80
C PHE A 72 -1.76 8.77 4.61
N ILE A 73 -1.47 7.87 5.52
CA ILE A 73 -2.44 7.21 6.39
C ILE A 73 -2.13 7.56 7.84
N ALA A 74 -3.14 8.06 8.55
CA ALA A 74 -3.01 8.32 9.97
C ALA A 74 -3.06 7.00 10.75
N PRO A 75 -1.98 6.61 11.46
CA PRO A 75 -1.97 5.39 12.24
C PRO A 75 -2.91 5.51 13.45
N LYS A 76 -3.56 4.41 13.79
CA LYS A 76 -4.49 4.36 14.94
C LYS A 76 -3.75 4.15 16.26
N TYR A 77 -2.72 3.32 16.26
CA TYR A 77 -2.01 2.89 17.48
C TYR A 77 -0.63 3.52 17.61
N TYR A 78 0.21 3.43 16.59
CA TYR A 78 1.58 3.97 16.58
C TYR A 78 1.59 5.38 16.01
N LYS A 79 1.01 6.33 16.75
CA LYS A 79 0.82 7.72 16.31
C LYS A 79 2.11 8.54 16.28
N LYS A 80 3.09 8.15 17.08
CA LYS A 80 4.41 8.76 17.09
C LYS A 80 5.28 8.12 16.02
N MET A 81 5.92 8.96 15.21
CA MET A 81 6.79 8.47 14.14
C MET A 81 8.05 7.84 14.72
N ASN A 82 8.30 6.58 14.36
CA ASN A 82 9.56 5.92 14.67
C ASN A 82 10.70 6.62 13.92
N TRP A 83 11.76 7.02 14.60
CA TRP A 83 12.82 7.81 14.01
C TRP A 83 13.60 7.07 12.91
N ASN A 84 13.78 5.75 13.01
CA ASN A 84 14.39 4.94 11.95
C ASN A 84 13.55 4.94 10.69
N VAL A 85 12.23 4.79 10.84
CA VAL A 85 11.29 4.83 9.73
C VAL A 85 11.31 6.22 9.09
N ALA A 86 11.25 7.29 9.89
CA ALA A 86 11.32 8.66 9.38
C ALA A 86 12.60 8.91 8.58
N ARG A 87 13.74 8.41 9.07
CA ARG A 87 15.04 8.56 8.39
C ARG A 87 15.08 7.80 7.07
N LEU A 88 14.52 6.59 7.01
CA LEU A 88 14.53 5.75 5.81
C LEU A 88 13.55 6.22 4.75
N THR A 89 12.37 6.66 5.16
CA THR A 89 11.27 7.00 4.24
C THR A 89 11.18 8.49 3.93
N GLY A 90 11.69 9.35 4.79
CA GLY A 90 11.52 10.81 4.72
C GLY A 90 10.13 11.28 5.18
N ILE A 91 9.27 10.37 5.65
CA ILE A 91 7.92 10.69 6.12
C ILE A 91 8.01 11.30 7.53
N SER A 92 7.34 12.44 7.73
CA SER A 92 7.30 13.13 9.02
C SER A 92 6.09 12.75 9.86
N GLU A 93 6.14 13.03 11.16
CA GLU A 93 4.98 12.87 12.03
C GLU A 93 3.80 13.78 11.61
N THR A 94 4.09 14.94 11.05
CA THR A 94 3.07 15.85 10.50
C THR A 94 2.36 15.22 9.30
N ASP A 95 3.08 14.54 8.41
CA ASP A 95 2.51 13.85 7.25
C ASP A 95 1.50 12.78 7.67
N ILE A 96 1.87 11.92 8.61
CA ILE A 96 0.98 10.84 9.07
C ILE A 96 -0.18 11.37 9.93
N ARG A 97 0.02 12.45 10.69
CA ARG A 97 -1.06 13.07 11.47
C ARG A 97 -2.15 13.65 10.59
N GLY A 98 -1.78 14.22 9.44
CA GLY A 98 -2.69 14.74 8.43
C GLY A 98 -3.22 13.70 7.45
N GLY A 99 -2.83 12.43 7.60
CA GLY A 99 -3.23 11.35 6.71
C GLY A 99 -4.69 10.95 6.84
N LEU A 100 -5.14 10.13 5.89
CA LEU A 100 -6.49 9.56 5.89
C LEU A 100 -6.59 8.39 6.88
N PRO A 101 -7.81 8.09 7.38
CA PRO A 101 -8.07 6.81 8.03
C PRO A 101 -7.76 5.65 7.07
N PHE A 102 -7.29 4.53 7.61
CA PHE A 102 -6.84 3.38 6.81
C PHE A 102 -7.87 2.91 5.77
N LEU A 103 -9.12 2.66 6.19
CA LEU A 103 -10.16 2.19 5.25
C LEU A 103 -10.46 3.21 4.16
N THR A 104 -10.50 4.49 4.50
CA THR A 104 -10.69 5.56 3.52
C THR A 104 -9.55 5.61 2.52
N ALA A 105 -8.32 5.43 2.96
CA ALA A 105 -7.14 5.39 2.09
C ALA A 105 -7.17 4.19 1.13
N VAL A 106 -7.57 3.02 1.63
CA VAL A 106 -7.74 1.80 0.80
C VAL A 106 -8.82 2.01 -0.25
N ASP A 107 -9.99 2.53 0.13
CA ASP A 107 -11.07 2.82 -0.80
C ASP A 107 -10.62 3.78 -1.90
N ARG A 108 -9.91 4.85 -1.52
CA ARG A 108 -9.36 5.82 -2.48
C ARG A 108 -8.34 5.18 -3.43
N PHE A 109 -7.47 4.33 -2.91
CA PHE A 109 -6.49 3.59 -3.72
C PHE A 109 -7.18 2.65 -4.71
N MET A 110 -8.19 1.90 -4.28
CA MET A 110 -8.94 0.98 -5.13
C MET A 110 -9.73 1.72 -6.21
N ASP A 111 -10.39 2.83 -5.88
CA ASP A 111 -11.11 3.67 -6.85
C ASP A 111 -10.15 4.25 -7.90
N TRP A 112 -9.00 4.76 -7.46
CA TRP A 112 -7.96 5.27 -8.37
C TRP A 112 -7.39 4.17 -9.27
N SER A 113 -7.22 2.96 -8.74
CA SER A 113 -6.67 1.83 -9.49
C SER A 113 -7.58 1.40 -10.65
N GLY A 114 -8.90 1.48 -10.47
CA GLY A 114 -9.88 1.05 -11.47
C GLY A 114 -10.22 -0.44 -11.38
N LYS A 115 -11.21 -0.88 -12.17
CA LYS A 115 -11.78 -2.22 -12.08
C LYS A 115 -10.95 -3.30 -12.79
N GLU A 116 -10.31 -2.95 -13.89
CA GLU A 116 -9.51 -3.87 -14.71
C GLU A 116 -8.03 -3.57 -14.52
N THR A 117 -7.49 -4.00 -13.40
CA THR A 117 -6.12 -3.67 -12.96
C THR A 117 -5.37 -4.92 -12.55
N ILE A 118 -4.09 -4.99 -12.93
CA ILE A 118 -3.13 -5.94 -12.41
C ILE A 118 -2.25 -5.21 -11.40
N PHE A 119 -2.27 -5.69 -10.16
CA PHE A 119 -1.45 -5.15 -9.09
C PHE A 119 -0.09 -5.85 -9.03
N LEU A 120 0.96 -5.04 -8.91
CA LEU A 120 2.34 -5.48 -8.77
C LEU A 120 2.97 -4.85 -7.55
N THR A 121 3.72 -5.62 -6.79
CA THR A 121 4.50 -5.14 -5.65
C THR A 121 5.81 -5.91 -5.54
N TRP A 122 6.78 -5.32 -4.87
CA TRP A 122 8.09 -5.92 -4.63
C TRP A 122 8.10 -6.91 -3.46
N SER A 123 7.11 -6.83 -2.58
CA SER A 123 7.07 -7.59 -1.33
C SER A 123 5.79 -8.40 -1.19
N ASN A 124 5.93 -9.67 -0.82
CA ASN A 124 4.79 -10.50 -0.44
C ASN A 124 4.08 -9.99 0.83
N ASN A 125 4.76 -9.19 1.65
CA ASN A 125 4.16 -8.63 2.86
C ASN A 125 3.07 -7.60 2.52
N ASP A 126 3.27 -6.79 1.48
CA ASP A 126 2.30 -5.78 1.07
C ASP A 126 0.98 -6.38 0.59
N LEU A 127 1.04 -7.61 0.07
CA LEU A 127 -0.13 -8.35 -0.41
C LEU A 127 -0.95 -9.01 0.70
N ARG A 128 -0.31 -9.39 1.80
CA ARG A 128 -1.00 -10.08 2.92
C ARG A 128 -1.83 -9.14 3.78
N LEU A 129 -1.68 -7.85 3.58
CA LEU A 129 -2.19 -6.82 4.48
C LEU A 129 -3.29 -5.98 3.85
N MET A 130 -3.54 -6.18 2.58
CA MET A 130 -4.69 -5.66 1.83
C MET A 130 -5.72 -6.77 1.62
#